data_b361f8cfda351a985c61772981709999
#
_entry.id   b361f8cfda351a985c61772981709999
#
_cell.length_a   1.000
_cell.length_b   1.000
_cell.length_c   1.000
_cell.angle_alpha   90.00
_cell.angle_beta   90.00
_cell.angle_gamma   90.00
#
_symmetry.space_group_name_H-M   'P 1'
#
loop_
_entity.id
_entity.type
_entity.pdbx_description
1 polymer ?
#
loop_
_entity_poly.entity_id
_entity_poly.type
_entity_poly.pdbx_seq_one_letter_code
_entity_poly.pdbx_strand_id
1 'polypeptide(L)'
;MKKIGIMIVDDHPLFRQGLRRVLEAEADMEVISEVADGAEVLRKARELTPDVVIMDINLPSINGLQVTRRLKEELPSIAVITLTAYHDDEQIFHAIRAGAAAYYPKEVTPRKLVEAVRQVAEGHYVIEDNVFDKPQVAAWLLKEFGELEGVWGDADELFMPLSPREMEILQLITRGMSNKEIARELGISHQTVKNHITSILRKLAVNDRTQAAVYALRRGWVRLQDTET
;
A
#
# COMPACT_ATOMS: atom_id res chain seq x y z
N MET A 1 -0.08 2.50 -32.61
CA MET A 1 0.79 2.08 -31.49
C MET A 1 -0.08 1.37 -30.47
N LYS A 2 0.39 0.31 -29.79
CA LYS A 2 -0.34 -0.31 -28.67
C LYS A 2 -0.42 0.71 -27.55
N LYS A 3 -1.62 0.94 -27.00
CA LYS A 3 -1.79 1.79 -25.84
C LYS A 3 -1.32 1.09 -24.57
N ILE A 4 -0.87 1.85 -23.58
CA ILE A 4 -0.56 1.36 -22.23
C ILE A 4 -1.88 1.08 -21.54
N GLY A 5 -2.15 -0.20 -21.24
CA GLY A 5 -3.34 -0.62 -20.52
C GLY A 5 -3.18 -0.42 -19.01
N ILE A 6 -4.04 0.41 -18.42
CA ILE A 6 -3.93 0.83 -17.02
C ILE A 6 -5.11 0.29 -16.21
N MET A 7 -4.84 -0.29 -15.04
CA MET A 7 -5.84 -0.59 -14.02
C MET A 7 -5.71 0.41 -12.87
N ILE A 8 -6.81 1.05 -12.49
CA ILE A 8 -6.87 1.97 -11.33
C ILE A 8 -7.48 1.24 -10.15
N VAL A 9 -6.79 1.26 -9.02
CA VAL A 9 -7.23 0.62 -7.76
C VAL A 9 -7.25 1.68 -6.65
N ASP A 10 -8.44 2.15 -6.31
CA ASP A 10 -8.68 3.14 -5.26
C ASP A 10 -10.13 3.04 -4.80
N ASP A 11 -10.43 3.17 -3.53
CA ASP A 11 -11.81 3.08 -3.03
C ASP A 11 -12.59 4.40 -3.15
N HIS A 12 -11.90 5.54 -3.42
CA HIS A 12 -12.54 6.84 -3.58
C HIS A 12 -13.06 7.06 -5.00
N PRO A 13 -14.38 7.07 -5.25
CA PRO A 13 -14.92 7.15 -6.62
C PRO A 13 -14.50 8.41 -7.38
N LEU A 14 -14.49 9.57 -6.72
CA LEU A 14 -14.12 10.83 -7.35
C LEU A 14 -12.65 10.87 -7.74
N PHE A 15 -11.77 10.29 -6.93
CA PHE A 15 -10.34 10.21 -7.24
C PHE A 15 -10.09 9.29 -8.43
N ARG A 16 -10.73 8.12 -8.48
CA ARG A 16 -10.67 7.22 -9.65
C ARG A 16 -11.12 7.91 -10.92
N GLN A 17 -12.27 8.64 -10.88
CA GLN A 17 -12.76 9.40 -12.04
C GLN A 17 -11.76 10.48 -12.48
N GLY A 18 -11.11 11.15 -11.53
CA GLY A 18 -10.06 12.14 -11.79
C GLY A 18 -8.87 11.50 -12.50
N LEU A 19 -8.36 10.38 -11.98
CA LEU A 19 -7.27 9.61 -12.59
C LEU A 19 -7.64 9.15 -14.01
N ARG A 20 -8.84 8.57 -14.20
CA ARG A 20 -9.31 8.15 -15.52
C ARG A 20 -9.26 9.30 -16.53
N ARG A 21 -9.80 10.46 -16.17
CA ARG A 21 -9.81 11.64 -17.06
C ARG A 21 -8.41 12.09 -17.45
N VAL A 22 -7.48 12.09 -16.48
CA VAL A 22 -6.08 12.47 -16.71
C VAL A 22 -5.41 11.50 -17.67
N LEU A 23 -5.57 10.20 -17.46
CA LEU A 23 -4.90 9.16 -18.24
C LEU A 23 -5.51 9.00 -19.64
N GLU A 24 -6.83 9.03 -19.76
CA GLU A 24 -7.52 8.92 -21.06
C GLU A 24 -7.39 10.19 -21.93
N ALA A 25 -6.92 11.32 -21.38
CA ALA A 25 -6.54 12.48 -22.17
C ALA A 25 -5.27 12.25 -23.00
N GLU A 26 -4.48 11.24 -22.65
CA GLU A 26 -3.26 10.86 -23.37
C GLU A 26 -3.58 9.83 -24.47
N ALA A 27 -3.08 10.07 -25.68
CA ALA A 27 -3.39 9.22 -26.86
C ALA A 27 -2.78 7.80 -26.75
N ASP A 28 -1.73 7.65 -25.96
CA ASP A 28 -0.96 6.42 -25.73
C ASP A 28 -1.41 5.61 -24.51
N MET A 29 -2.48 6.04 -23.80
CA MET A 29 -2.97 5.39 -22.58
C MET A 29 -4.44 4.95 -22.71
N GLU A 30 -4.81 3.93 -21.95
CA GLU A 30 -6.19 3.43 -21.84
C GLU A 30 -6.46 2.85 -20.47
N VAL A 31 -7.51 3.32 -19.79
CA VAL A 31 -7.95 2.73 -18.52
C VAL A 31 -8.83 1.51 -18.79
N ILE A 32 -8.25 0.32 -18.69
CA ILE A 32 -8.94 -0.95 -18.99
C ILE A 32 -9.75 -1.50 -17.82
N SER A 33 -9.49 -1.04 -16.58
CA SER A 33 -10.26 -1.48 -15.40
C SER A 33 -10.17 -0.47 -14.28
N GLU A 34 -11.24 -0.40 -13.50
CA GLU A 34 -11.30 0.26 -12.19
C GLU A 34 -11.71 -0.75 -11.12
N VAL A 35 -11.05 -0.69 -9.96
CA VAL A 35 -11.28 -1.58 -8.82
C VAL A 35 -11.36 -0.74 -7.57
N ALA A 36 -12.33 -1.03 -6.70
CA ALA A 36 -12.50 -0.32 -5.44
C ALA A 36 -11.96 -1.12 -4.23
N ASP A 37 -11.64 -2.40 -4.42
CA ASP A 37 -11.23 -3.30 -3.35
C ASP A 37 -10.02 -4.15 -3.75
N GLY A 38 -8.99 -4.18 -2.89
CA GLY A 38 -7.77 -4.94 -3.11
C GLY A 38 -7.98 -6.45 -3.31
N ALA A 39 -9.06 -7.01 -2.75
CA ALA A 39 -9.40 -8.43 -2.90
C ALA A 39 -9.71 -8.84 -4.35
N GLU A 40 -10.17 -7.89 -5.18
CA GLU A 40 -10.51 -8.17 -6.59
C GLU A 40 -9.33 -8.02 -7.55
N VAL A 41 -8.26 -7.33 -7.13
CA VAL A 41 -7.17 -6.89 -8.01
C VAL A 41 -6.50 -8.05 -8.72
N LEU A 42 -6.08 -9.09 -7.97
CA LEU A 42 -5.35 -10.23 -8.54
C LEU A 42 -6.18 -10.97 -9.59
N ARG A 43 -7.48 -11.18 -9.34
CA ARG A 43 -8.38 -11.82 -10.31
C ARG A 43 -8.46 -11.00 -11.59
N LYS A 44 -8.78 -9.69 -11.47
CA LYS A 44 -8.90 -8.81 -12.64
C LYS A 44 -7.57 -8.62 -13.38
N ALA A 45 -6.45 -8.56 -12.65
CA ALA A 45 -5.13 -8.45 -13.28
C ALA A 45 -4.77 -9.68 -14.12
N ARG A 46 -5.13 -10.90 -13.68
CA ARG A 46 -4.96 -12.13 -14.49
C ARG A 46 -5.83 -12.13 -15.74
N GLU A 47 -7.08 -11.64 -15.61
CA GLU A 47 -8.05 -11.61 -16.72
C GLU A 47 -7.68 -10.57 -17.79
N LEU A 48 -7.25 -9.38 -17.36
CA LEU A 48 -7.08 -8.21 -18.24
C LEU A 48 -5.63 -7.91 -18.59
N THR A 49 -4.68 -8.47 -17.84
CA THR A 49 -3.22 -8.28 -18.04
C THR A 49 -2.83 -6.82 -18.30
N PRO A 50 -3.10 -5.89 -17.35
CA PRO A 50 -2.71 -4.49 -17.51
C PRO A 50 -1.19 -4.36 -17.63
N ASP A 51 -0.73 -3.34 -18.36
CA ASP A 51 0.69 -2.99 -18.39
C ASP A 51 1.10 -2.29 -17.08
N VAL A 52 0.20 -1.45 -16.54
CA VAL A 52 0.42 -0.68 -15.30
C VAL A 52 -0.78 -0.76 -14.36
N VAL A 53 -0.54 -0.92 -13.08
CA VAL A 53 -1.55 -0.80 -12.01
C VAL A 53 -1.23 0.43 -11.17
N ILE A 54 -2.18 1.37 -11.07
CA ILE A 54 -2.12 2.47 -10.12
C ILE A 54 -2.87 2.04 -8.87
N MET A 55 -2.17 1.93 -7.75
CA MET A 55 -2.61 1.27 -6.52
C MET A 55 -2.67 2.24 -5.35
N ASP A 56 -3.85 2.47 -4.79
CA ASP A 56 -3.93 3.07 -3.46
C ASP A 56 -3.37 2.11 -2.41
N ILE A 57 -2.55 2.62 -1.50
CA ILE A 57 -2.03 1.85 -0.37
C ILE A 57 -3.16 1.55 0.63
N ASN A 58 -4.08 2.50 0.83
CA ASN A 58 -5.12 2.43 1.86
C ASN A 58 -6.44 1.90 1.31
N LEU A 59 -6.49 0.61 0.98
CA LEU A 59 -7.71 -0.06 0.54
C LEU A 59 -8.48 -0.70 1.71
N PRO A 60 -9.82 -0.82 1.62
CA PRO A 60 -10.63 -1.26 2.76
C PRO A 60 -10.38 -2.70 3.22
N SER A 61 -10.26 -3.67 2.31
CA SER A 61 -10.20 -5.11 2.67
C SER A 61 -8.78 -5.62 2.86
N ILE A 62 -7.83 -5.12 2.07
CA ILE A 62 -6.44 -5.56 2.08
C ILE A 62 -5.54 -4.39 1.70
N ASN A 63 -4.44 -4.19 2.43
CA ASN A 63 -3.50 -3.12 2.16
C ASN A 63 -2.88 -3.23 0.76
N GLY A 64 -2.80 -2.10 0.03
CA GLY A 64 -2.30 -2.05 -1.34
C GLY A 64 -0.86 -2.54 -1.51
N LEU A 65 0.00 -2.41 -0.49
CA LEU A 65 1.36 -2.98 -0.52
C LEU A 65 1.35 -4.51 -0.49
N GLN A 66 0.44 -5.12 0.27
CA GLN A 66 0.26 -6.58 0.25
C GLN A 66 -0.25 -7.07 -1.11
N VAL A 67 -1.19 -6.32 -1.71
CA VAL A 67 -1.68 -6.61 -3.06
C VAL A 67 -0.55 -6.46 -4.07
N THR A 68 0.25 -5.39 -3.97
CA THR A 68 1.41 -5.15 -4.83
C THR A 68 2.39 -6.31 -4.78
N ARG A 69 2.76 -6.77 -3.57
CA ARG A 69 3.67 -7.91 -3.40
C ARG A 69 3.14 -9.16 -4.10
N ARG A 70 1.88 -9.56 -3.82
CA ARG A 70 1.26 -10.72 -4.44
C ARG A 70 1.18 -10.58 -5.96
N LEU A 71 0.85 -9.37 -6.45
CA LEU A 71 0.80 -9.09 -7.88
C LEU A 71 2.18 -9.30 -8.52
N LYS A 72 3.26 -8.86 -7.88
CA LYS A 72 4.63 -9.04 -8.39
C LYS A 72 5.14 -10.48 -8.29
N GLU A 73 4.68 -11.25 -7.31
CA GLU A 73 4.96 -12.69 -7.20
C GLU A 73 4.29 -13.48 -8.32
N GLU A 74 3.04 -13.17 -8.65
CA GLU A 74 2.23 -13.91 -9.62
C GLU A 74 2.35 -13.37 -11.06
N LEU A 75 2.45 -12.06 -11.23
CA LEU A 75 2.43 -11.35 -12.50
C LEU A 75 3.57 -10.31 -12.56
N PRO A 76 4.83 -10.74 -12.56
CA PRO A 76 6.01 -9.86 -12.40
C PRO A 76 6.18 -8.83 -13.53
N SER A 77 5.55 -9.03 -14.69
CA SER A 77 5.59 -8.11 -15.82
C SER A 77 4.75 -6.85 -15.60
N ILE A 78 3.73 -6.90 -14.73
CA ILE A 78 2.88 -5.75 -14.45
C ILE A 78 3.65 -4.72 -13.62
N ALA A 79 3.76 -3.49 -14.08
CA ALA A 79 4.31 -2.39 -13.29
C ALA A 79 3.28 -1.88 -12.29
N VAL A 80 3.72 -1.47 -11.10
CA VAL A 80 2.83 -0.93 -10.07
C VAL A 80 3.31 0.46 -9.66
N ILE A 81 2.41 1.45 -9.73
CA ILE A 81 2.58 2.77 -9.15
C ILE A 81 1.72 2.83 -7.89
N THR A 82 2.32 3.04 -6.73
CA THR A 82 1.56 3.23 -5.49
C THR A 82 1.24 4.70 -5.26
N LEU A 83 0.00 4.98 -4.86
CA LEU A 83 -0.46 6.29 -4.42
C LEU A 83 -0.87 6.24 -2.95
N THR A 84 -0.60 7.31 -2.22
CA THR A 84 -0.95 7.42 -0.79
C THR A 84 -1.43 8.81 -0.43
N ALA A 85 -2.33 8.90 0.55
CA ALA A 85 -2.71 10.18 1.18
C ALA A 85 -1.68 10.65 2.23
N TYR A 86 -0.77 9.78 2.65
CA TYR A 86 0.24 10.08 3.67
C TYR A 86 1.62 9.76 3.10
N HIS A 87 2.45 10.78 2.98
CA HIS A 87 3.79 10.67 2.41
C HIS A 87 4.84 10.70 3.53
N ASP A 88 5.65 9.65 3.64
CA ASP A 88 6.88 9.61 4.42
C ASP A 88 7.92 8.71 3.74
N ASP A 89 9.21 8.95 4.03
CA ASP A 89 10.34 8.25 3.40
C ASP A 89 10.31 6.73 3.65
N GLU A 90 9.82 6.31 4.82
CA GLU A 90 9.70 4.90 5.16
C GLU A 90 8.64 4.19 4.31
N GLN A 91 7.56 4.88 3.93
CA GLN A 91 6.56 4.31 3.00
C GLN A 91 7.11 4.15 1.59
N ILE A 92 7.99 5.04 1.13
CA ILE A 92 8.68 4.88 -0.15
C ILE A 92 9.45 3.55 -0.15
N PHE A 93 10.24 3.31 0.89
CA PHE A 93 10.99 2.07 1.04
C PHE A 93 10.09 0.84 1.01
N HIS A 94 9.01 0.84 1.79
CA HIS A 94 8.07 -0.28 1.84
C HIS A 94 7.39 -0.52 0.48
N ALA A 95 7.04 0.52 -0.25
CA ALA A 95 6.43 0.41 -1.56
C ALA A 95 7.40 -0.22 -2.58
N ILE A 96 8.63 0.30 -2.67
CA ILE A 96 9.64 -0.23 -3.59
C ILE A 96 10.02 -1.66 -3.24
N ARG A 97 10.15 -1.97 -1.95
CA ARG A 97 10.41 -3.33 -1.48
C ARG A 97 9.25 -4.30 -1.76
N ALA A 98 7.99 -3.83 -1.75
CA ALA A 98 6.84 -4.61 -2.18
C ALA A 98 6.84 -4.87 -3.69
N GLY A 99 7.74 -4.22 -4.43
CA GLY A 99 7.88 -4.35 -5.88
C GLY A 99 7.15 -3.26 -6.66
N ALA A 100 6.73 -2.15 -6.00
CA ALA A 100 6.25 -0.98 -6.73
C ALA A 100 7.38 -0.40 -7.58
N ALA A 101 7.04 0.03 -8.80
CA ALA A 101 7.97 0.69 -9.71
C ALA A 101 7.99 2.21 -9.51
N ALA A 102 6.95 2.77 -8.88
CA ALA A 102 6.90 4.16 -8.48
C ALA A 102 6.03 4.36 -7.25
N TYR A 103 6.29 5.46 -6.53
CA TYR A 103 5.54 5.88 -5.35
C TYR A 103 5.29 7.38 -5.40
N TYR A 104 4.04 7.79 -5.16
CA TYR A 104 3.65 9.19 -5.13
C TYR A 104 2.59 9.48 -4.07
N PRO A 105 2.55 10.71 -3.52
CA PRO A 105 1.37 11.20 -2.80
C PRO A 105 0.19 11.39 -3.76
N LYS A 106 -1.05 11.33 -3.26
CA LYS A 106 -2.27 11.56 -4.08
C LYS A 106 -2.35 12.98 -4.64
N GLU A 107 -1.57 13.92 -4.09
CA GLU A 107 -1.41 15.30 -4.56
C GLU A 107 -0.46 15.42 -5.76
N VAL A 108 0.05 14.32 -6.27
CA VAL A 108 0.92 14.30 -7.46
C VAL A 108 0.24 15.03 -8.63
N THR A 109 1.00 15.87 -9.35
CA THR A 109 0.46 16.57 -10.50
C THR A 109 0.14 15.60 -11.65
N PRO A 110 -0.92 15.85 -12.44
CA PRO A 110 -1.28 15.02 -13.59
C PRO A 110 -0.10 14.74 -14.54
N ARG A 111 0.72 15.74 -14.82
CA ARG A 111 1.89 15.61 -15.70
C ARG A 111 2.92 14.63 -15.18
N LYS A 112 3.23 14.69 -13.88
CA LYS A 112 4.19 13.77 -13.24
C LYS A 112 3.68 12.33 -13.24
N LEU A 113 2.39 12.13 -12.95
CA LEU A 113 1.79 10.80 -12.97
C LEU A 113 1.81 10.19 -14.37
N VAL A 114 1.43 10.96 -15.39
CA VAL A 114 1.47 10.51 -16.79
C VAL A 114 2.89 10.13 -17.22
N GLU A 115 3.88 10.94 -16.88
CA GLU A 115 5.28 10.62 -17.17
C GLU A 115 5.73 9.36 -16.44
N ALA A 116 5.39 9.21 -15.16
CA ALA A 116 5.68 8.00 -14.38
C ALA A 116 5.06 6.75 -15.02
N VAL A 117 3.81 6.82 -15.51
CA VAL A 117 3.15 5.70 -16.20
C VAL A 117 3.97 5.26 -17.42
N ARG A 118 4.47 6.20 -18.25
CA ARG A 118 5.33 5.89 -19.39
C ARG A 118 6.61 5.19 -18.96
N GLN A 119 7.31 5.77 -17.99
CA GLN A 119 8.59 5.23 -17.50
C GLN A 119 8.45 3.82 -16.91
N VAL A 120 7.43 3.58 -16.09
CA VAL A 120 7.24 2.26 -15.49
C VAL A 120 6.75 1.22 -16.50
N ALA A 121 5.99 1.62 -17.52
CA ALA A 121 5.61 0.75 -18.63
C ALA A 121 6.81 0.30 -19.49
N GLU A 122 7.88 1.10 -19.54
CA GLU A 122 9.16 0.76 -20.17
C GLU A 122 10.07 -0.10 -19.27
N GLY A 123 9.66 -0.35 -18.03
CA GLY A 123 10.39 -1.17 -17.06
C GLY A 123 11.36 -0.40 -16.16
N HIS A 124 11.30 0.93 -16.15
CA HIS A 124 12.04 1.78 -15.23
C HIS A 124 11.33 1.88 -13.87
N TYR A 125 12.06 2.39 -12.88
CA TYR A 125 11.57 2.76 -11.56
C TYR A 125 11.62 4.27 -11.40
N VAL A 126 10.62 4.86 -10.74
CA VAL A 126 10.57 6.31 -10.50
C VAL A 126 10.46 6.57 -9.01
N ILE A 127 11.52 7.10 -8.40
CA ILE A 127 11.63 7.37 -6.97
C ILE A 127 12.03 8.83 -6.81
N GLU A 128 11.25 9.63 -6.10
CA GLU A 128 11.52 11.06 -5.89
C GLU A 128 11.83 11.83 -7.18
N ASP A 129 11.05 11.56 -8.23
CA ASP A 129 11.22 12.13 -9.59
C ASP A 129 12.50 11.66 -10.34
N ASN A 130 13.31 10.78 -9.76
CA ASN A 130 14.45 10.20 -10.45
C ASN A 130 14.07 8.87 -11.09
N VAL A 131 14.57 8.66 -12.30
CA VAL A 131 14.34 7.42 -13.07
C VAL A 131 15.54 6.49 -12.86
N PHE A 132 15.25 5.25 -12.48
CA PHE A 132 16.25 4.22 -12.21
C PHE A 132 15.98 2.96 -13.05
N ASP A 133 17.03 2.27 -13.44
CA ASP A 133 16.93 0.88 -13.88
C ASP A 133 16.96 -0.09 -12.67
N LYS A 134 16.71 -1.39 -12.91
CA LYS A 134 16.72 -2.40 -11.84
C LYS A 134 17.99 -2.46 -11.00
N PRO A 135 19.22 -2.45 -11.58
CA PRO A 135 20.46 -2.41 -10.80
C PRO A 135 20.59 -1.15 -9.95
N GLN A 136 20.19 0.00 -10.49
CA GLN A 136 20.25 1.28 -9.77
C GLN A 136 19.30 1.33 -8.59
N VAL A 137 18.06 0.80 -8.75
CA VAL A 137 17.11 0.69 -7.64
C VAL A 137 17.63 -0.22 -6.53
N ALA A 138 18.26 -1.35 -6.88
CA ALA A 138 18.85 -2.23 -5.88
C ALA A 138 19.99 -1.53 -5.12
N ALA A 139 20.85 -0.80 -5.83
CA ALA A 139 21.92 0.00 -5.21
C ALA A 139 21.38 1.13 -4.32
N TRP A 140 20.29 1.79 -4.76
CA TRP A 140 19.62 2.82 -3.99
C TRP A 140 19.02 2.26 -2.69
N LEU A 141 18.31 1.12 -2.75
CA LEU A 141 17.79 0.44 -1.57
C LEU A 141 18.90 0.08 -0.57
N LEU A 142 20.03 -0.44 -1.04
CA LEU A 142 21.16 -0.79 -0.19
C LEU A 142 21.81 0.45 0.44
N LYS A 143 21.89 1.56 -0.27
CA LYS A 143 22.51 2.80 0.22
C LYS A 143 21.62 3.50 1.25
N GLU A 144 20.34 3.71 0.94
CA GLU A 144 19.44 4.49 1.81
C GLU A 144 19.00 3.69 3.06
N PHE A 145 18.97 2.35 2.95
CA PHE A 145 18.36 1.50 3.97
C PHE A 145 19.24 0.33 4.43
N GLY A 146 20.45 0.20 3.90
CA GLY A 146 21.39 -0.88 4.28
C GLY A 146 21.83 -0.85 5.75
N GLU A 147 21.73 0.28 6.42
CA GLU A 147 21.97 0.40 7.86
C GLU A 147 20.77 -0.04 8.71
N LEU A 148 19.58 -0.15 8.12
CA LEU A 148 18.34 -0.60 8.79
C LEU A 148 18.22 -2.12 8.87
N GLU A 149 18.97 -2.88 8.07
CA GLU A 149 18.95 -4.35 8.09
C GLU A 149 19.38 -4.96 9.44
N GLY A 150 20.13 -4.24 10.24
CA GLY A 150 20.54 -4.69 11.59
C GLY A 150 19.47 -4.56 12.67
N VAL A 151 18.39 -3.85 12.41
CA VAL A 151 17.34 -3.52 13.39
C VAL A 151 16.04 -4.28 13.11
N TRP A 152 15.87 -4.80 11.89
CA TRP A 152 14.60 -5.35 11.40
C TRP A 152 14.78 -6.81 11.00
N GLY A 153 14.13 -7.71 11.75
CA GLY A 153 14.07 -9.14 11.47
C GLY A 153 13.49 -9.51 10.09
N ASP A 154 13.20 -10.79 9.88
CA ASP A 154 12.77 -11.39 8.62
C ASP A 154 11.89 -10.50 7.72
N ALA A 155 12.16 -10.55 6.42
CA ALA A 155 11.54 -9.75 5.37
C ALA A 155 9.99 -9.72 5.40
N ASP A 156 9.35 -10.73 5.95
CA ASP A 156 7.89 -10.84 6.07
C ASP A 156 7.30 -9.99 7.21
N GLU A 157 8.09 -9.68 8.26
CA GLU A 157 7.63 -8.86 9.38
C GLU A 157 7.58 -7.36 9.07
N LEU A 158 8.29 -6.90 8.04
CA LEU A 158 8.48 -5.49 7.72
C LEU A 158 7.34 -4.86 6.90
N PHE A 159 6.59 -5.65 6.12
CA PHE A 159 5.52 -5.10 5.26
C PHE A 159 4.22 -4.81 6.00
N MET A 160 3.94 -5.63 6.95
CA MET A 160 2.91 -5.43 7.98
C MET A 160 3.45 -6.17 9.19
N PRO A 161 4.03 -5.49 10.18
CA PRO A 161 4.56 -6.13 11.38
C PRO A 161 3.45 -6.87 12.16
N LEU A 162 2.21 -6.65 11.76
CA LEU A 162 1.02 -7.22 12.36
C LEU A 162 0.40 -8.29 11.45
N SER A 163 0.06 -9.43 12.05
CA SER A 163 -0.78 -10.43 11.39
C SER A 163 -2.17 -9.86 11.08
N PRO A 164 -2.95 -10.48 10.16
CA PRO A 164 -4.33 -10.05 9.88
C PRO A 164 -5.17 -9.90 11.16
N ARG A 165 -5.01 -10.81 12.13
CA ARG A 165 -5.73 -10.77 13.41
C ARG A 165 -5.28 -9.62 14.32
N GLU A 166 -3.99 -9.31 14.34
CA GLU A 166 -3.45 -8.16 15.05
C GLU A 166 -3.90 -6.84 14.42
N MET A 167 -3.97 -6.78 13.11
CA MET A 167 -4.49 -5.60 12.40
C MET A 167 -5.97 -5.37 12.69
N GLU A 168 -6.79 -6.41 12.68
CA GLU A 168 -8.21 -6.34 13.05
C GLU A 168 -8.39 -5.80 14.48
N ILE A 169 -7.58 -6.30 15.42
CA ILE A 169 -7.56 -5.80 16.81
C ILE A 169 -7.10 -4.33 16.86
N LEU A 170 -6.09 -3.94 16.09
CA LEU A 170 -5.61 -2.56 16.04
C LEU A 170 -6.69 -1.61 15.50
N GLN A 171 -7.45 -2.02 14.49
CA GLN A 171 -8.61 -1.26 13.99
C GLN A 171 -9.67 -1.03 15.06
N LEU A 172 -9.97 -2.05 15.88
CA LEU A 172 -10.92 -1.91 16.99
C LEU A 172 -10.36 -1.04 18.12
N ILE A 173 -9.04 -1.04 18.32
CA ILE A 173 -8.35 -0.12 19.24
C ILE A 173 -8.51 1.34 18.78
N THR A 174 -8.37 1.62 17.49
CA THR A 174 -8.52 2.99 16.96
C THR A 174 -9.97 3.49 17.07
N ARG A 175 -10.96 2.59 17.09
CA ARG A 175 -12.36 2.89 17.41
C ARG A 175 -12.63 3.11 18.90
N GLY A 176 -11.61 3.09 19.75
CA GLY A 176 -11.72 3.29 21.20
C GLY A 176 -12.27 2.09 21.99
N MET A 177 -12.46 0.92 21.37
CA MET A 177 -13.07 -0.24 22.02
C MET A 177 -12.17 -0.80 23.13
N SER A 178 -12.73 -1.09 24.28
CA SER A 178 -12.05 -1.78 25.38
C SER A 178 -11.72 -3.24 25.03
N ASN A 179 -10.78 -3.86 25.75
CA ASN A 179 -10.43 -5.27 25.54
C ASN A 179 -11.62 -6.22 25.70
N LYS A 180 -12.62 -5.85 26.54
CA LYS A 180 -13.85 -6.62 26.71
C LYS A 180 -14.74 -6.56 25.45
N GLU A 181 -14.86 -5.38 24.87
CA GLU A 181 -15.65 -5.17 23.65
C GLU A 181 -15.00 -5.87 22.46
N ILE A 182 -13.67 -5.73 22.31
CA ILE A 182 -12.89 -6.43 21.30
C ILE A 182 -13.04 -7.95 21.44
N ALA A 183 -12.95 -8.47 22.66
CA ALA A 183 -13.12 -9.91 22.93
C ALA A 183 -14.50 -10.41 22.48
N ARG A 184 -15.56 -9.64 22.76
CA ARG A 184 -16.93 -9.97 22.37
C ARG A 184 -17.12 -9.87 20.87
N GLU A 185 -16.62 -8.80 20.23
CA GLU A 185 -16.71 -8.56 18.80
C GLU A 185 -16.05 -9.68 17.99
N LEU A 186 -14.88 -10.11 18.45
CA LEU A 186 -14.05 -11.10 17.75
C LEU A 186 -14.29 -12.55 18.17
N GLY A 187 -15.18 -12.80 19.15
CA GLY A 187 -15.49 -14.13 19.65
C GLY A 187 -14.30 -14.84 20.33
N ILE A 188 -13.39 -14.10 20.96
CA ILE A 188 -12.19 -14.64 21.64
C ILE A 188 -12.13 -14.24 23.12
N SER A 189 -11.24 -14.88 23.88
CA SER A 189 -11.11 -14.55 25.29
C SER A 189 -10.46 -13.17 25.51
N HIS A 190 -10.83 -12.51 26.62
CA HIS A 190 -10.19 -11.26 27.04
C HIS A 190 -8.66 -11.41 27.20
N GLN A 191 -8.20 -12.58 27.64
CA GLN A 191 -6.77 -12.86 27.77
C GLN A 191 -6.09 -12.96 26.38
N THR A 192 -6.76 -13.55 25.41
CA THR A 192 -6.28 -13.61 24.03
C THR A 192 -6.11 -12.20 23.44
N VAL A 193 -7.08 -11.30 23.68
CA VAL A 193 -6.97 -9.89 23.24
C VAL A 193 -5.76 -9.22 23.89
N LYS A 194 -5.54 -9.40 25.21
CA LYS A 194 -4.37 -8.85 25.90
C LYS A 194 -3.05 -9.34 25.29
N ASN A 195 -2.97 -10.63 24.96
CA ASN A 195 -1.77 -11.21 24.34
C ASN A 195 -1.49 -10.59 22.97
N HIS A 196 -2.54 -10.43 22.15
CA HIS A 196 -2.41 -9.75 20.85
C HIS A 196 -1.99 -8.30 21.01
N ILE A 197 -2.59 -7.53 21.94
CA ILE A 197 -2.20 -6.14 22.19
C ILE A 197 -0.73 -6.06 22.61
N THR A 198 -0.27 -6.92 23.51
CA THR A 198 1.15 -6.97 23.90
C THR A 198 2.05 -7.25 22.70
N SER A 199 1.65 -8.17 21.82
CA SER A 199 2.38 -8.46 20.59
C SER A 199 2.40 -7.25 19.64
N ILE A 200 1.25 -6.59 19.45
CA ILE A 200 1.12 -5.35 18.64
C ILE A 200 2.07 -4.27 19.17
N LEU A 201 2.01 -3.96 20.47
CA LEU A 201 2.86 -2.91 21.06
C LEU A 201 4.36 -3.19 20.85
N ARG A 202 4.77 -4.46 21.04
CA ARG A 202 6.15 -4.89 20.81
C ARG A 202 6.55 -4.74 19.34
N LYS A 203 5.69 -5.21 18.41
CA LYS A 203 5.95 -5.16 16.97
C LYS A 203 6.00 -3.73 16.42
N LEU A 204 5.18 -2.82 16.96
CA LEU A 204 5.17 -1.41 16.59
C LEU A 204 6.21 -0.57 17.35
N ALA A 205 6.96 -1.17 18.28
CA ALA A 205 7.90 -0.47 19.16
C ALA A 205 7.27 0.72 19.91
N VAL A 206 6.01 0.59 20.35
CA VAL A 206 5.27 1.61 21.10
C VAL A 206 4.94 1.14 22.51
N ASN A 207 4.75 2.10 23.44
CA ASN A 207 4.64 1.80 24.86
C ASN A 207 3.19 1.52 25.33
N ASP A 208 2.18 2.03 24.62
CA ASP A 208 0.78 1.92 25.00
C ASP A 208 -0.16 1.85 23.80
N ARG A 209 -1.43 1.50 24.08
CA ARG A 209 -2.47 1.36 23.05
C ARG A 209 -2.82 2.65 22.33
N THR A 210 -2.66 3.81 22.99
CA THR A 210 -2.92 5.11 22.38
C THR A 210 -1.85 5.41 21.33
N GLN A 211 -0.60 5.14 21.68
CA GLN A 211 0.51 5.27 20.72
C GLN A 211 0.34 4.30 19.54
N ALA A 212 -0.13 3.08 19.77
CA ALA A 212 -0.42 2.14 18.69
C ALA A 212 -1.54 2.65 17.77
N ALA A 213 -2.61 3.23 18.33
CA ALA A 213 -3.69 3.84 17.56
C ALA A 213 -3.18 5.02 16.72
N VAL A 214 -2.41 5.94 17.35
CA VAL A 214 -1.81 7.09 16.65
C VAL A 214 -0.85 6.62 15.55
N TYR A 215 -0.04 5.60 15.82
CA TYR A 215 0.86 4.99 14.84
C TYR A 215 0.07 4.48 13.63
N ALA A 216 -0.99 3.69 13.87
CA ALA A 216 -1.84 3.15 12.81
C ALA A 216 -2.50 4.22 11.95
N LEU A 217 -2.99 5.31 12.58
CA LEU A 217 -3.57 6.45 11.87
C LEU A 217 -2.53 7.21 11.05
N ARG A 218 -1.35 7.48 11.61
CA ARG A 218 -0.25 8.14 10.90
C ARG A 218 0.26 7.35 9.71
N ARG A 219 0.27 6.02 9.80
CA ARG A 219 0.67 5.13 8.70
C ARG A 219 -0.45 4.87 7.69
N GLY A 220 -1.63 5.46 7.89
CA GLY A 220 -2.79 5.23 7.04
C GLY A 220 -3.30 3.78 7.05
N TRP A 221 -2.91 2.97 8.05
CA TRP A 221 -3.41 1.61 8.22
C TRP A 221 -4.87 1.55 8.63
N VAL A 222 -5.35 2.63 9.27
CA VAL A 222 -6.73 2.82 9.69
C VAL A 222 -7.13 4.25 9.36
N ARG A 223 -8.33 4.46 8.80
CA ARG A 223 -8.85 5.78 8.47
C ARG A 223 -9.56 6.41 9.65
N LEU A 224 -9.49 7.74 9.77
CA LEU A 224 -10.27 8.48 10.75
C LEU A 224 -11.77 8.26 10.59
N GLN A 225 -12.25 8.06 9.35
CA GLN A 225 -13.65 7.77 9.06
C GLN A 225 -14.13 6.41 9.59
N ASP A 226 -13.22 5.46 9.76
CA ASP A 226 -13.51 4.14 10.32
C ASP A 226 -13.52 4.14 11.86
N THR A 227 -13.25 5.29 12.49
CA THR A 227 -13.20 5.46 13.97
C THR A 227 -14.48 6.07 14.54
N GLU A 228 -15.38 6.61 13.70
CA GLU A 228 -16.66 7.18 14.12
C GLU A 228 -17.76 6.12 14.06
N THR A 229 -18.13 5.58 15.24
CA THR A 229 -19.40 4.86 15.47
C THR A 229 -19.91 5.17 16.87
#